data_c1e52426de7f45c86eff721400e3b6a1
#
_entry.id   c1e52426de7f45c86eff721400e3b6a1
#
_cell.length_a   1.000
_cell.length_b   1.000
_cell.length_c   1.000
_cell.angle_alpha   90.00
_cell.angle_beta   90.00
_cell.angle_gamma   90.00
#
_symmetry.space_group_name_H-M   'P 1'
#
loop_
_entity.id
_entity.type
_entity.pdbx_description
1 polymer ?
#
loop_
_entity_poly.entity_id
_entity_poly.type
_entity_poly.pdbx_seq_one_letter_code
_entity_poly.pdbx_strand_id
1 'polypeptide(L)'
;MWGGSYGLRQGKTRFCVFDDSTVIFNGKACISKGSNVVVRQGATLSFGQDFFCNADCNILANKEISFGDSTLMGWNITVLDNDGHPIYWKGEVQETSLPVRIGEHCWIGSHATILKGVNIATGTIIPYGCTIHKDFGYLPQDFLGYHFWIVLEPFL
;
A
#
# COMPACT_ATOMS: atom_id res chain seq x y z
N MET A 1 8.56 -20.45 6.53
CA MET A 1 7.40 -20.33 7.44
C MET A 1 7.73 -19.26 8.48
N TRP A 2 7.34 -18.01 8.23
CA TRP A 2 7.54 -16.89 9.18
C TRP A 2 6.19 -16.60 9.83
N GLY A 3 5.88 -17.31 10.86
CA GLY A 3 4.66 -17.17 11.63
C GLY A 3 4.96 -16.85 13.09
N GLY A 4 5.53 -15.66 13.33
CA GLY A 4 5.65 -15.12 14.68
C GLY A 4 4.37 -14.42 15.08
N SER A 5 3.52 -15.06 15.83
CA SER A 5 2.35 -14.46 16.46
C SER A 5 2.81 -13.55 17.60
N TYR A 6 3.20 -12.34 17.29
CA TYR A 6 3.51 -11.32 18.29
C TYR A 6 2.32 -10.37 18.46
N GLY A 7 1.73 -10.44 19.66
CA GLY A 7 0.73 -9.50 20.14
C GLY A 7 -0.70 -9.89 19.82
N LEU A 8 -1.37 -10.44 20.80
CA LEU A 8 -2.81 -10.72 20.84
C LEU A 8 -3.61 -9.41 20.96
N ARG A 9 -3.64 -8.58 19.92
CA ARG A 9 -4.73 -7.62 19.78
C ARG A 9 -5.95 -8.37 19.24
N GLN A 10 -7.05 -8.34 19.98
CA GLN A 10 -8.34 -8.91 19.59
C GLN A 10 -9.05 -7.99 18.60
N GLY A 11 -8.46 -7.79 17.40
CA GLY A 11 -9.08 -7.02 16.34
C GLY A 11 -9.79 -7.93 15.34
N LYS A 12 -11.02 -7.56 14.96
CA LYS A 12 -11.70 -8.18 13.81
C LYS A 12 -11.16 -7.56 12.54
N THR A 13 -10.79 -8.37 11.56
CA THR A 13 -10.52 -7.90 10.21
C THR A 13 -11.84 -7.47 9.56
N ARG A 14 -11.85 -6.30 8.97
CA ARG A 14 -12.97 -5.77 8.20
C ARG A 14 -12.59 -5.74 6.73
N PHE A 15 -13.45 -6.30 5.89
CA PHE A 15 -13.31 -6.25 4.44
C PHE A 15 -14.63 -5.75 3.84
N CYS A 16 -14.64 -4.51 3.37
CA CYS A 16 -15.84 -3.85 2.83
C CYS A 16 -15.64 -3.54 1.35
N VAL A 17 -16.52 -4.07 0.53
CA VAL A 17 -16.55 -3.85 -0.92
C VAL A 17 -17.89 -3.21 -1.24
N PHE A 18 -17.85 -2.03 -1.85
CA PHE A 18 -19.05 -1.25 -2.22
C PHE A 18 -19.47 -1.55 -3.67
N ASP A 19 -20.63 -1.04 -4.06
CA ASP A 19 -21.22 -1.28 -5.38
C ASP A 19 -20.26 -0.85 -6.51
N ASP A 20 -20.34 -1.56 -7.63
CA ASP A 20 -19.55 -1.33 -8.84
C ASP A 20 -18.03 -1.35 -8.65
N SER A 21 -17.54 -1.81 -7.49
CA SER A 21 -16.10 -1.94 -7.22
C SER A 21 -15.59 -3.33 -7.57
N THR A 22 -14.26 -3.42 -7.76
CA THR A 22 -13.61 -4.66 -8.16
C THR A 22 -12.47 -5.01 -7.20
N VAL A 23 -12.43 -6.26 -6.75
CA VAL A 23 -11.27 -6.80 -6.01
C VAL A 23 -10.71 -7.97 -6.80
N ILE A 24 -9.41 -7.91 -7.08
CA ILE A 24 -8.69 -8.91 -7.87
C ILE A 24 -7.65 -9.60 -7.00
N PHE A 25 -7.70 -10.93 -6.94
CA PHE A 25 -6.66 -11.75 -6.35
C PHE A 25 -5.98 -12.54 -7.46
N ASN A 26 -4.73 -12.19 -7.79
CA ASN A 26 -3.93 -12.88 -8.81
C ASN A 26 -3.27 -14.16 -8.28
N GLY A 27 -3.59 -14.53 -7.07
CA GLY A 27 -3.11 -15.74 -6.40
C GLY A 27 -3.41 -15.70 -4.92
N LYS A 28 -2.55 -16.33 -4.13
CA LYS A 28 -2.69 -16.36 -2.67
C LYS A 28 -2.44 -14.98 -2.08
N ALA A 29 -3.37 -14.49 -1.28
CA ALA A 29 -3.21 -13.30 -0.47
C ALA A 29 -3.54 -13.60 1.00
N CYS A 30 -2.74 -13.08 1.92
CA CYS A 30 -2.93 -13.24 3.35
C CYS A 30 -3.06 -11.86 4.00
N ILE A 31 -4.19 -11.60 4.64
CA ILE A 31 -4.43 -10.36 5.37
C ILE A 31 -4.69 -10.73 6.83
N SER A 32 -3.79 -10.30 7.70
CA SER A 32 -3.84 -10.64 9.13
C SER A 32 -4.91 -9.86 9.87
N LYS A 33 -5.22 -10.31 11.07
CA LYS A 33 -6.28 -9.77 11.93
C LYS A 33 -6.08 -8.29 12.28
N GLY A 34 -7.20 -7.63 12.57
CA GLY A 34 -7.21 -6.20 12.92
C GLY A 34 -7.10 -5.27 11.73
N SER A 35 -6.89 -5.81 10.54
CA SER A 35 -6.78 -5.01 9.33
C SER A 35 -8.14 -4.53 8.82
N ASN A 36 -8.16 -3.36 8.19
CA ASN A 36 -9.34 -2.75 7.61
C ASN A 36 -9.10 -2.51 6.11
N VAL A 37 -9.84 -3.22 5.27
CA VAL A 37 -9.79 -3.08 3.81
C VAL A 37 -11.13 -2.51 3.35
N VAL A 38 -11.10 -1.38 2.70
CA VAL A 38 -12.30 -0.71 2.17
C VAL A 38 -12.08 -0.39 0.71
N VAL A 39 -12.97 -0.91 -0.14
CA VAL A 39 -12.99 -0.62 -1.58
C VAL A 39 -14.26 0.12 -1.88
N ARG A 40 -14.14 1.42 -2.15
CA ARG A 40 -15.26 2.32 -2.39
C ARG A 40 -15.89 2.07 -3.76
N GLN A 41 -17.09 2.60 -3.92
CA GLN A 41 -17.86 2.47 -5.18
C GLN A 41 -17.00 2.82 -6.40
N GLY A 42 -16.99 1.94 -7.40
CA GLY A 42 -16.27 2.09 -8.64
C GLY A 42 -14.74 1.93 -8.54
N ALA A 43 -14.18 1.68 -7.33
CA ALA A 43 -12.76 1.52 -7.14
C ALA A 43 -12.27 0.10 -7.49
N THR A 44 -10.98 -0.01 -7.77
CA THR A 44 -10.30 -1.28 -7.99
C THR A 44 -9.19 -1.50 -6.96
N LEU A 45 -9.18 -2.67 -6.35
CA LEU A 45 -8.11 -3.13 -5.48
C LEU A 45 -7.56 -4.46 -6.00
N SER A 46 -6.25 -4.54 -6.25
CA SER A 46 -5.64 -5.78 -6.72
C SER A 46 -4.48 -6.23 -5.83
N PHE A 47 -4.42 -7.53 -5.62
CA PHE A 47 -3.36 -8.20 -4.90
C PHE A 47 -2.64 -9.16 -5.84
N GLY A 48 -1.32 -9.05 -5.92
CA GLY A 48 -0.45 -9.99 -6.59
C GLY A 48 -0.37 -11.33 -5.86
N GLN A 49 0.26 -12.31 -6.51
CA GLN A 49 0.48 -13.62 -5.92
C GLN A 49 1.36 -13.52 -4.67
N ASP A 50 1.07 -14.34 -3.66
CA ASP A 50 1.81 -14.41 -2.39
C ASP A 50 1.91 -13.07 -1.64
N PHE A 51 0.91 -12.20 -1.83
CA PHE A 51 0.76 -10.99 -1.02
C PHE A 51 0.58 -11.33 0.46
N PHE A 52 1.31 -10.63 1.32
CA PHE A 52 1.21 -10.80 2.76
C PHE A 52 1.10 -9.45 3.49
N CYS A 53 0.06 -9.32 4.30
CA CYS A 53 -0.19 -8.16 5.13
C CYS A 53 -0.26 -8.57 6.61
N ASN A 54 0.63 -8.01 7.43
CA ASN A 54 0.58 -8.21 8.88
C ASN A 54 -0.62 -7.48 9.50
N ALA A 55 -0.74 -7.56 10.84
CA ALA A 55 -1.91 -7.08 11.56
C ALA A 55 -2.06 -5.56 11.57
N ASP A 56 -3.29 -5.12 11.78
CA ASP A 56 -3.68 -3.73 12.02
C ASP A 56 -3.39 -2.76 10.85
N CYS A 57 -3.37 -3.26 9.63
CA CYS A 57 -3.17 -2.44 8.43
C CYS A 57 -4.48 -1.86 7.91
N ASN A 58 -4.39 -0.68 7.26
CA ASN A 58 -5.52 0.00 6.62
C ASN A 58 -5.24 0.13 5.11
N ILE A 59 -6.14 -0.38 4.28
CA ILE A 59 -6.10 -0.26 2.82
C ILE A 59 -7.42 0.38 2.40
N LEU A 60 -7.35 1.60 1.87
CA LEU A 60 -8.53 2.41 1.54
C LEU A 60 -8.48 2.81 0.07
N ALA A 61 -9.17 2.06 -0.78
CA ALA A 61 -9.24 2.29 -2.22
C ALA A 61 -10.49 3.09 -2.58
N ASN A 62 -10.31 4.25 -3.19
CA ASN A 62 -11.35 5.10 -3.75
C ASN A 62 -11.27 5.17 -5.28
N LYS A 63 -10.12 4.88 -5.86
CA LYS A 63 -9.87 4.84 -7.31
C LYS A 63 -9.18 3.54 -7.71
N GLU A 64 -7.91 3.39 -7.34
CA GLU A 64 -7.14 2.20 -7.68
C GLU A 64 -5.96 2.02 -6.72
N ILE A 65 -5.86 0.85 -6.10
CA ILE A 65 -4.66 0.40 -5.39
C ILE A 65 -4.24 -0.95 -5.94
N SER A 66 -2.97 -1.09 -6.31
CA SER A 66 -2.43 -2.36 -6.78
C SER A 66 -1.16 -2.74 -6.03
N PHE A 67 -1.09 -4.01 -5.63
CA PHE A 67 0.09 -4.63 -5.04
C PHE A 67 0.62 -5.69 -6.01
N GLY A 68 1.91 -5.62 -6.33
CA GLY A 68 2.61 -6.63 -7.12
C GLY A 68 2.85 -7.92 -6.35
N ASP A 69 3.34 -8.93 -7.04
CA ASP A 69 3.60 -10.26 -6.50
C ASP A 69 4.61 -10.21 -5.35
N SER A 70 4.44 -11.08 -4.37
CA SER A 70 5.34 -11.22 -3.21
C SER A 70 5.56 -9.91 -2.42
N THR A 71 4.60 -9.02 -2.44
CA THR A 71 4.63 -7.82 -1.60
C THR A 71 4.38 -8.19 -0.14
N LEU A 72 5.25 -7.74 0.75
CA LEU A 72 5.17 -7.94 2.19
C LEU A 72 4.91 -6.63 2.92
N MET A 73 3.82 -6.55 3.67
CA MET A 73 3.50 -5.44 4.56
C MET A 73 3.75 -5.79 6.03
N GLY A 74 4.44 -4.91 6.74
CA GLY A 74 4.60 -4.96 8.20
C GLY A 74 3.29 -4.66 8.94
N TRP A 75 3.37 -4.25 10.20
CA TRP A 75 2.21 -3.93 11.05
C TRP A 75 1.83 -2.45 10.96
N ASN A 76 0.55 -2.14 11.18
CA ASN A 76 0.04 -0.75 11.28
C ASN A 76 0.39 0.11 10.04
N ILE A 77 0.34 -0.45 8.86
CA ILE A 77 0.58 0.28 7.62
C ILE A 77 -0.74 0.87 7.12
N THR A 78 -0.68 2.08 6.59
CA THR A 78 -1.81 2.72 5.91
C THR A 78 -1.47 2.95 4.44
N VAL A 79 -2.33 2.47 3.55
CA VAL A 79 -2.28 2.73 2.11
C VAL A 79 -3.60 3.35 1.69
N LEU A 80 -3.55 4.54 1.13
CA LEU A 80 -4.75 5.24 0.66
C LEU A 80 -4.47 6.01 -0.64
N ASP A 81 -5.43 5.97 -1.53
CA ASP A 81 -5.36 6.61 -2.84
C ASP A 81 -6.18 7.90 -2.95
N ASN A 82 -6.59 8.47 -1.80
CA ASN A 82 -7.44 9.66 -1.75
C ASN A 82 -7.18 10.53 -0.53
N ASP A 83 -7.60 11.80 -0.61
CA ASP A 83 -7.49 12.78 0.49
C ASP A 83 -8.72 12.79 1.41
N GLY A 84 -9.78 12.09 1.05
CA GLY A 84 -11.04 12.07 1.79
C GLY A 84 -11.94 13.30 1.57
N HIS A 85 -11.40 14.40 1.06
CA HIS A 85 -12.13 15.63 0.76
C HIS A 85 -11.44 16.43 -0.34
N PRO A 86 -12.16 17.35 -1.03
CA PRO A 86 -11.54 18.25 -2.00
C PRO A 86 -10.48 19.17 -1.37
N ILE A 87 -9.36 19.31 -2.05
CA ILE A 87 -8.28 20.24 -1.69
C ILE A 87 -8.25 21.33 -2.75
N TYR A 88 -8.22 22.60 -2.31
CA TYR A 88 -8.07 23.76 -3.19
C TYR A 88 -6.66 24.32 -3.06
N TRP A 89 -5.96 24.45 -4.19
CA TRP A 89 -4.65 25.05 -4.25
C TRP A 89 -4.63 26.13 -5.33
N LYS A 90 -4.25 27.34 -4.98
CA LYS A 90 -4.23 28.52 -5.89
C LYS A 90 -5.54 28.75 -6.64
N GLY A 91 -6.68 28.48 -6.00
CA GLY A 91 -8.02 28.64 -6.56
C GLY A 91 -8.52 27.47 -7.42
N GLU A 92 -7.71 26.43 -7.61
CA GLU A 92 -8.07 25.23 -8.37
C GLU A 92 -8.29 24.03 -7.46
N VAL A 93 -9.28 23.21 -7.81
CA VAL A 93 -9.55 21.92 -7.13
C VAL A 93 -8.48 20.93 -7.55
N GLN A 94 -7.82 20.33 -6.57
CA GLN A 94 -6.85 19.26 -6.81
C GLN A 94 -7.55 17.91 -6.99
N GLU A 95 -6.94 17.01 -7.76
CA GLU A 95 -7.42 15.64 -7.92
C GLU A 95 -7.45 14.96 -6.54
N THR A 96 -8.65 14.60 -6.09
CA THR A 96 -8.86 14.01 -4.75
C THR A 96 -8.32 12.58 -4.65
N SER A 97 -8.40 11.81 -5.74
CA SER A 97 -7.98 10.41 -5.77
C SER A 97 -7.02 10.14 -6.92
N LEU A 98 -5.84 9.62 -6.61
CA LEU A 98 -4.83 9.21 -7.58
C LEU A 98 -4.39 7.77 -7.31
N PRO A 99 -4.21 6.93 -8.34
CA PRO A 99 -3.82 5.54 -8.16
C PRO A 99 -2.56 5.37 -7.32
N VAL A 100 -2.52 4.30 -6.53
CA VAL A 100 -1.32 3.83 -5.83
C VAL A 100 -0.90 2.51 -6.43
N ARG A 101 0.34 2.41 -6.89
CA ARG A 101 0.90 1.19 -7.47
C ARG A 101 2.15 0.78 -6.75
N ILE A 102 2.15 -0.45 -6.24
CA ILE A 102 3.29 -1.03 -5.52
C ILE A 102 3.78 -2.21 -6.35
N GLY A 103 5.04 -2.16 -6.74
CA GLY A 103 5.68 -3.19 -7.57
C GLY A 103 5.83 -4.52 -6.84
N GLU A 104 6.37 -5.50 -7.58
CA GLU A 104 6.63 -6.84 -7.07
C GLU A 104 7.78 -6.85 -6.06
N HIS A 105 7.80 -7.87 -5.17
CA HIS A 105 8.87 -8.09 -4.20
C HIS A 105 9.19 -6.88 -3.31
N CYS A 106 8.22 -6.03 -3.04
CA CYS A 106 8.38 -4.89 -2.15
C CYS A 106 8.20 -5.30 -0.68
N TRP A 107 9.01 -4.70 0.19
CA TRP A 107 8.83 -4.79 1.62
C TRP A 107 8.49 -3.43 2.21
N ILE A 108 7.30 -3.33 2.79
CA ILE A 108 6.82 -2.11 3.43
C ILE A 108 6.97 -2.28 4.94
N GLY A 109 7.86 -1.49 5.53
CA GLY A 109 8.14 -1.48 6.96
C GLY A 109 6.94 -1.04 7.78
N SER A 110 6.84 -1.53 9.01
CA SER A 110 5.72 -1.21 9.91
C SER A 110 5.56 0.28 10.13
N HIS A 111 4.32 0.71 10.38
CA HIS A 111 3.94 2.10 10.58
C HIS A 111 4.20 3.04 9.39
N ALA A 112 4.50 2.50 8.21
CA ALA A 112 4.61 3.30 7.00
C ALA A 112 3.22 3.76 6.53
N THR A 113 3.19 4.92 5.86
CA THR A 113 1.99 5.47 5.22
C THR A 113 2.29 5.72 3.75
N ILE A 114 1.45 5.18 2.87
CA ILE A 114 1.56 5.37 1.42
C ILE A 114 0.33 6.16 0.97
N LEU A 115 0.59 7.32 0.39
CA LEU A 115 -0.44 8.26 -0.02
C LEU A 115 -0.74 8.16 -1.52
N LYS A 116 -1.80 8.82 -1.94
CA LYS A 116 -2.28 8.84 -3.33
C LYS A 116 -1.21 9.23 -4.35
N GLY A 117 -1.29 8.66 -5.54
CA GLY A 117 -0.44 9.01 -6.69
C GLY A 117 0.97 8.43 -6.62
N VAL A 118 1.26 7.56 -5.66
CA VAL A 118 2.60 6.98 -5.50
C VAL A 118 2.73 5.71 -6.34
N ASN A 119 3.85 5.63 -7.09
CA ASN A 119 4.31 4.39 -7.72
C ASN A 119 5.61 3.95 -7.05
N ILE A 120 5.62 2.73 -6.54
CA ILE A 120 6.78 2.12 -5.88
C ILE A 120 7.35 1.06 -6.81
N ALA A 121 8.64 1.21 -7.15
CA ALA A 121 9.32 0.27 -8.05
C ALA A 121 9.43 -1.13 -7.43
N THR A 122 9.49 -2.14 -8.28
CA THR A 122 9.75 -3.53 -7.90
C THR A 122 11.02 -3.65 -7.06
N GLY A 123 10.99 -4.47 -6.02
CA GLY A 123 12.13 -4.74 -5.13
C GLY A 123 12.43 -3.64 -4.11
N THR A 124 11.54 -2.65 -3.96
CA THR A 124 11.76 -1.54 -3.03
C THR A 124 11.53 -1.96 -1.58
N ILE A 125 12.40 -1.48 -0.69
CA ILE A 125 12.21 -1.56 0.76
C ILE A 125 11.84 -0.17 1.29
N ILE A 126 10.68 -0.06 1.93
CA ILE A 126 10.25 1.14 2.63
C ILE A 126 10.54 0.94 4.12
N PRO A 127 11.38 1.81 4.74
CA PRO A 127 11.71 1.69 6.15
C PRO A 127 10.53 1.91 7.08
N TYR A 128 10.71 1.54 8.35
CA TYR A 128 9.75 1.76 9.42
C TYR A 128 9.36 3.24 9.55
N GLY A 129 8.07 3.52 9.68
CA GLY A 129 7.54 4.84 10.00
C GLY A 129 7.61 5.87 8.87
N CYS A 130 8.00 5.46 7.66
CA CYS A 130 8.09 6.39 6.52
C CYS A 130 6.72 6.80 5.99
N THR A 131 6.61 8.06 5.55
CA THR A 131 5.46 8.53 4.77
C THR A 131 5.89 8.77 3.33
N ILE A 132 5.28 8.04 2.41
CA ILE A 132 5.55 8.12 0.98
C ILE A 132 4.43 8.93 0.31
N HIS A 133 4.79 10.08 -0.26
CA HIS A 133 3.84 11.02 -0.89
C HIS A 133 4.29 11.48 -2.28
N LYS A 134 5.38 10.91 -2.79
CA LYS A 134 5.93 11.16 -4.13
C LYS A 134 6.19 9.83 -4.81
N ASP A 135 6.22 9.90 -6.14
CA ASP A 135 6.54 8.75 -6.97
C ASP A 135 8.01 8.32 -6.78
N PHE A 136 8.22 7.05 -6.54
CA PHE A 136 9.53 6.39 -6.46
C PHE A 136 9.70 5.36 -7.59
N GLY A 137 9.03 5.57 -8.71
CA GLY A 137 8.88 4.60 -9.79
C GLY A 137 10.01 4.54 -10.79
N TYR A 138 11.18 5.17 -10.61
CA TYR A 138 12.23 5.15 -11.61
C TYR A 138 13.59 4.82 -11.05
N LEU A 139 14.01 3.56 -11.25
CA LEU A 139 15.42 3.18 -11.15
C LEU A 139 15.98 3.03 -12.57
N PRO A 140 17.16 3.61 -12.86
CA PRO A 140 17.84 3.36 -14.13
C PRO A 140 18.07 1.86 -14.32
N GLN A 141 17.84 1.36 -15.53
CA GLN A 141 17.93 -0.09 -15.87
C GLN A 141 19.33 -0.72 -15.68
N ASP A 142 20.33 0.06 -15.27
CA ASP A 142 21.73 -0.38 -15.17
C ASP A 142 22.08 -1.01 -13.81
N PHE A 143 21.10 -1.16 -12.92
CA PHE A 143 21.28 -1.79 -11.60
C PHE A 143 20.70 -3.20 -11.52
N LEU A 144 21.20 -4.11 -12.36
CA LEU A 144 20.92 -5.55 -12.26
C LEU A 144 21.90 -6.19 -11.26
N GLY A 145 21.67 -6.00 -9.99
CA GLY A 145 22.38 -6.69 -8.93
C GLY A 145 21.65 -6.45 -7.62
N TYR A 146 21.44 -7.45 -6.81
CA TYR A 146 20.75 -7.46 -5.53
C TYR A 146 20.73 -6.10 -4.83
N HIS A 147 19.69 -5.31 -5.02
CA HIS A 147 19.62 -3.95 -4.52
C HIS A 147 18.53 -3.80 -3.49
N PHE A 148 18.96 -3.69 -2.26
CA PHE A 148 18.14 -3.15 -1.18
C PHE A 148 18.23 -1.63 -1.25
N TRP A 149 17.15 -0.96 -1.59
CA TRP A 149 17.09 0.49 -1.56
C TRP A 149 16.45 0.95 -0.27
N ILE A 150 17.23 1.59 0.57
CA ILE A 150 16.73 2.29 1.74
C ILE A 150 16.48 3.73 1.30
N VAL A 151 15.23 4.12 1.19
CA VAL A 151 14.86 5.53 0.98
C VAL A 151 14.85 6.19 2.35
N LEU A 152 15.93 6.88 2.68
CA LEU A 152 16.01 7.76 3.83
C LEU A 152 15.87 9.19 3.30
N GLU A 153 14.68 9.78 3.34
CA GLU A 153 14.53 11.22 3.26
C GLU A 153 14.30 11.75 4.69
N PRO A 154 15.19 12.61 5.19
CA PRO A 154 14.92 13.31 6.43
C PRO A 154 13.80 14.33 6.20
N PHE A 155 12.88 14.40 7.13
CA PHE A 155 11.94 15.52 7.20
C PHE A 155 12.72 16.82 7.41
N LEU A 156 12.64 17.75 6.47
CA LEU A 156 12.90 19.15 6.66
C LEU A 156 11.61 19.94 6.53
#